data_c3e23c9af6bfe0f0b0a42f0df1e9fc9e
#
_entry.id   c3e23c9af6bfe0f0b0a42f0df1e9fc9e
#
_cell.length_a   1.000
_cell.length_b   1.000
_cell.length_c   1.000
_cell.angle_alpha   90.00
_cell.angle_beta   90.00
_cell.angle_gamma   90.00
#
_symmetry.space_group_name_H-M   'P 1'
#
loop_
_entity.id
_entity.type
_entity.pdbx_description
1 polymer ?
#
loop_
_entity_poly.entity_id
_entity_poly.type
_entity_poly.pdbx_seq_one_letter_code
_entity_poly.pdbx_strand_id
1 'polypeptide(L)'
;EVCYAGDGKLYAYANSYGLDPNAKTNPYLSITNVPIVIDLKQKTMSVIKGMEISNPHGIAIGRHKGLIVFGSANKKANGFYTYDPATKQVVGPVMRVTGNPCYFHSFAK
;
A
#
# COMPACT_ATOMS: atom_id res chain seq x y z
N GLU A 1 4.48 -0.46 -7.63
CA GLU A 1 4.41 1.00 -7.73
C GLU A 1 5.12 1.69 -6.57
N VAL A 2 5.50 2.94 -6.80
CA VAL A 2 6.21 3.78 -5.81
C VAL A 2 5.61 5.18 -5.87
N CYS A 3 5.42 5.80 -4.72
CA CYS A 3 4.94 7.17 -4.62
C CYS A 3 5.92 8.02 -3.81
N TYR A 4 6.46 9.06 -4.42
CA TYR A 4 7.27 10.04 -3.70
C TYR A 4 6.36 11.15 -3.16
N ALA A 5 6.34 11.29 -1.85
CA ALA A 5 5.42 12.23 -1.18
C ALA A 5 6.08 13.55 -0.76
N GLY A 6 7.31 13.79 -1.12
CA GLY A 6 8.11 14.89 -0.58
C GLY A 6 8.77 14.51 0.74
N ASP A 7 9.45 15.44 1.38
CA ASP A 7 10.17 15.22 2.65
C ASP A 7 11.16 14.05 2.64
N GLY A 8 11.63 13.64 1.46
CA GLY A 8 12.58 12.55 1.33
C GLY A 8 11.99 11.17 1.64
N LYS A 9 10.68 10.99 1.49
CA LYS A 9 10.02 9.71 1.75
C LYS A 9 9.37 9.13 0.51
N LEU A 10 9.61 7.83 0.29
CA LEU A 10 8.96 7.03 -0.73
C LEU A 10 8.02 6.03 -0.07
N TYR A 11 6.85 5.86 -0.67
CA TYR A 11 5.88 4.85 -0.27
C TYR A 11 5.78 3.79 -1.35
N ALA A 12 5.79 2.53 -0.95
CA ALA A 12 5.80 1.41 -1.87
C ALA A 12 5.18 0.17 -1.25
N TYR A 13 5.04 -0.87 -2.05
CA TYR A 13 4.77 -2.22 -1.56
C TYR A 13 6.04 -3.05 -1.69
N ALA A 14 6.38 -3.79 -0.65
CA ALA A 14 7.44 -4.79 -0.67
C ALA A 14 6.83 -6.19 -0.64
N ASN A 15 7.39 -7.11 -1.39
CA ASN A 15 6.92 -8.48 -1.39
C ASN A 15 7.64 -9.29 -0.30
N SER A 16 6.88 -10.00 0.51
CA SER A 16 7.41 -10.89 1.54
C SER A 16 6.71 -12.25 1.44
N TYR A 17 7.29 -13.15 0.67
CA TYR A 17 6.72 -14.47 0.41
C TYR A 17 6.52 -15.33 1.66
N GLY A 18 7.25 -15.06 2.74
CA GLY A 18 7.09 -15.77 4.01
C GLY A 18 5.75 -15.55 4.70
N LEU A 19 4.97 -14.53 4.27
CA LEU A 19 3.67 -14.24 4.86
C LEU A 19 2.56 -15.17 4.38
N ASP A 20 2.76 -15.87 3.27
CA ASP A 20 1.76 -16.79 2.72
C ASP A 20 2.45 -18.09 2.33
N PRO A 21 2.11 -19.21 2.99
CA PRO A 21 2.72 -20.51 2.67
C PRO A 21 2.43 -20.99 1.25
N ASN A 22 1.40 -20.47 0.60
CA ASN A 22 1.05 -20.81 -0.78
C ASN A 22 1.74 -19.95 -1.83
N ALA A 23 2.58 -19.01 -1.44
CA ALA A 23 3.21 -18.06 -2.37
C ALA A 23 4.08 -18.74 -3.43
N LYS A 24 4.71 -19.87 -3.09
CA LYS A 24 5.55 -20.62 -4.04
C LYS A 24 4.74 -21.31 -5.12
N THR A 25 3.52 -21.75 -4.79
CA THR A 25 2.66 -22.49 -5.73
C THR A 25 1.70 -21.57 -6.47
N ASN A 26 1.33 -20.46 -5.88
CA ASN A 26 0.40 -19.51 -6.49
C ASN A 26 0.77 -18.06 -6.14
N PRO A 27 1.89 -17.53 -6.71
CA PRO A 27 2.37 -16.20 -6.36
C PRO A 27 1.43 -15.08 -6.78
N TYR A 28 0.60 -15.31 -7.80
CA TYR A 28 -0.31 -14.27 -8.30
C TYR A 28 -1.52 -14.03 -7.41
N LEU A 29 -1.88 -14.99 -6.57
CA LEU A 29 -3.01 -14.87 -5.64
C LEU A 29 -2.57 -14.76 -4.19
N SER A 30 -1.26 -14.83 -3.94
CA SER A 30 -0.74 -14.74 -2.57
C SER A 30 -0.85 -13.32 -2.01
N ILE A 31 -1.20 -13.21 -0.73
CA ILE A 31 -1.28 -11.93 -0.03
C ILE A 31 0.04 -11.72 0.70
N THR A 32 1.01 -11.17 0.00
CA THR A 32 2.40 -11.04 0.46
C THR A 32 2.98 -9.65 0.27
N ASN A 33 2.23 -8.70 -0.31
CA ASN A 33 2.72 -7.36 -0.56
C ASN A 33 2.41 -6.47 0.64
N VAL A 34 3.46 -5.91 1.23
CA VAL A 34 3.42 -5.15 2.47
C VAL A 34 3.66 -3.68 2.19
N PRO A 35 2.78 -2.77 2.64
CA PRO A 35 3.02 -1.34 2.49
C PRO A 35 4.20 -0.89 3.34
N ILE A 36 5.12 -0.17 2.72
CA ILE A 36 6.34 0.30 3.37
C ILE A 36 6.56 1.79 3.12
N VAL A 37 7.32 2.41 4.01
CA VAL A 37 7.89 3.73 3.81
C VAL A 37 9.41 3.65 3.81
N ILE A 38 10.02 4.30 2.83
CA ILE A 38 11.48 4.40 2.70
C ILE A 38 11.86 5.84 2.98
N ASP A 39 12.68 6.04 4.01
CA ASP A 39 13.21 7.36 4.36
C ASP A 39 14.56 7.51 3.69
N LEU A 40 14.63 8.37 2.67
CA LEU A 40 15.84 8.57 1.88
C LEU A 40 16.92 9.32 2.64
N LYS A 41 16.54 10.19 3.57
CA LYS A 41 17.49 10.95 4.38
C LYS A 41 18.18 10.07 5.42
N GLN A 42 17.43 9.21 6.08
CA GLN A 42 17.93 8.30 7.10
C GLN A 42 18.37 6.95 6.52
N LYS A 43 18.06 6.69 5.26
CA LYS A 43 18.34 5.43 4.58
C LYS A 43 17.72 4.24 5.31
N THR A 44 16.49 4.39 5.76
CA THR A 44 15.75 3.35 6.48
C THR A 44 14.51 2.95 5.71
N MET A 45 14.06 1.72 5.96
CA MET A 45 12.82 1.18 5.43
C MET A 45 12.01 0.58 6.57
N SER A 46 10.73 0.90 6.63
CA SER A 46 9.87 0.37 7.69
C SER A 46 8.48 0.04 7.15
N VAL A 47 7.84 -0.93 7.79
CA VAL A 47 6.46 -1.32 7.49
C VAL A 47 5.52 -0.27 8.06
N ILE A 48 4.48 0.07 7.30
CA ILE A 48 3.42 0.96 7.77
C ILE A 48 2.47 0.14 8.65
N LYS A 49 2.48 0.43 9.94
CA LYS A 49 1.64 -0.29 10.91
C LYS A 49 0.17 0.03 10.69
N GLY A 50 -0.67 -1.00 10.80
CA GLY A 50 -2.12 -0.85 10.65
C GLY A 50 -2.62 -0.91 9.22
N MET A 51 -1.73 -0.88 8.24
CA MET A 51 -2.10 -1.01 6.84
C MET A 51 -2.21 -2.49 6.46
N GLU A 52 -3.23 -2.83 5.68
CA GLU A 52 -3.45 -4.20 5.23
C GLU A 52 -2.43 -4.59 4.15
N ILE A 53 -2.00 -5.85 4.21
CA ILE A 53 -1.21 -6.45 3.15
C ILE A 53 -2.08 -6.76 1.94
N SER A 54 -1.48 -6.92 0.78
CA SER A 54 -2.23 -7.07 -0.48
C SER A 54 -1.70 -8.21 -1.34
N ASN A 55 -2.54 -8.69 -2.26
CA ASN A 55 -2.07 -9.52 -3.37
C ASN A 55 -1.35 -8.62 -4.40
N PRO A 56 -0.61 -9.21 -5.37
CA PRO A 56 0.17 -8.40 -6.31
C PRO A 56 -0.65 -7.61 -7.33
N HIS A 57 -1.95 -7.85 -7.42
CA HIS A 57 -2.81 -7.16 -8.39
C HIS A 57 -3.48 -5.91 -7.82
N GLY A 58 -3.48 -5.73 -6.51
CA GLY A 58 -4.15 -4.62 -5.85
C GLY A 58 -3.21 -3.62 -5.19
N ILE A 59 -2.08 -3.31 -5.81
CA ILE A 59 -0.99 -2.54 -5.19
C ILE A 59 -0.89 -1.10 -5.71
N ALA A 60 -2.02 -0.45 -5.96
CA ALA A 60 -2.02 0.95 -6.36
C ALA A 60 -1.53 1.84 -5.22
N ILE A 61 -0.77 2.87 -5.55
CA ILE A 61 -0.32 3.87 -4.59
C ILE A 61 -0.46 5.25 -5.23
N GLY A 62 -0.98 6.21 -4.49
CA GLY A 62 -1.08 7.57 -4.96
C GLY A 62 -1.09 8.54 -3.79
N ARG A 63 -1.23 9.81 -4.12
CA ARG A 63 -1.25 10.90 -3.13
C ARG A 63 -2.44 11.80 -3.39
N HIS A 64 -3.16 12.17 -2.33
CA HIS A 64 -4.30 13.06 -2.44
C HIS A 64 -4.40 13.91 -1.17
N LYS A 65 -4.31 15.23 -1.32
CA LYS A 65 -4.47 16.19 -0.22
C LYS A 65 -3.63 15.86 1.02
N GLY A 66 -2.36 15.53 0.82
CA GLY A 66 -1.45 15.21 1.92
C GLY A 66 -1.57 13.79 2.46
N LEU A 67 -2.53 13.01 2.00
CA LEU A 67 -2.68 11.61 2.37
C LEU A 67 -2.03 10.71 1.32
N ILE A 68 -1.50 9.58 1.77
CA ILE A 68 -1.05 8.52 0.88
C ILE A 68 -2.20 7.52 0.73
N VAL A 69 -2.56 7.22 -0.51
CA VAL A 69 -3.65 6.30 -0.83
C VAL A 69 -3.06 4.99 -1.29
N PHE A 70 -3.41 3.90 -0.61
CA PHE A 70 -2.98 2.55 -0.95
C PHE A 70 -4.17 1.73 -1.43
N GLY A 71 -4.05 1.15 -2.62
CA GLY A 71 -4.95 0.09 -3.01
C GLY A 71 -4.53 -1.21 -2.36
N SER A 72 -5.48 -2.01 -1.91
CA SER A 72 -5.20 -3.32 -1.30
C SER A 72 -6.27 -4.32 -1.67
N ALA A 73 -5.87 -5.48 -2.13
CA ALA A 73 -6.73 -6.63 -2.30
C ALA A 73 -6.32 -7.67 -1.27
N ASN A 74 -7.13 -7.78 -0.22
CA ASN A 74 -6.80 -8.60 0.94
C ASN A 74 -8.02 -9.45 1.35
N LYS A 75 -7.88 -10.22 2.43
CA LYS A 75 -8.93 -11.12 2.89
C LYS A 75 -10.15 -10.42 3.48
N LYS A 76 -9.99 -9.16 3.91
CA LYS A 76 -11.09 -8.38 4.51
C LYS A 76 -11.89 -7.63 3.47
N ALA A 77 -11.23 -6.96 2.54
CA ALA A 77 -11.87 -6.16 1.52
C ALA A 77 -10.89 -5.79 0.42
N ASN A 78 -11.41 -5.61 -0.80
CA ASN A 78 -10.65 -4.98 -1.87
C ASN A 78 -11.04 -3.50 -1.87
N GLY A 79 -10.08 -2.61 -1.79
CA GLY A 79 -10.39 -1.19 -1.75
C GLY A 79 -9.18 -0.31 -1.56
N PHE A 80 -9.46 0.94 -1.26
CA PHE A 80 -8.44 1.96 -1.04
C PHE A 80 -8.41 2.35 0.43
N TYR A 81 -7.20 2.47 0.96
CA TYR A 81 -6.90 2.85 2.34
C TYR A 81 -6.08 4.12 2.32
N THR A 82 -6.23 4.96 3.33
CA THR A 82 -5.44 6.19 3.44
C THR A 82 -4.50 6.12 4.62
N TYR A 83 -3.33 6.71 4.44
CA TYR A 83 -2.32 6.86 5.47
C TYR A 83 -1.95 8.33 5.59
N ASP A 84 -2.01 8.87 6.80
CA ASP A 84 -1.60 10.25 7.09
C ASP A 84 -0.17 10.24 7.63
N PRO A 85 0.81 10.74 6.86
CA PRO A 85 2.20 10.76 7.32
C PRO A 85 2.44 11.62 8.56
N ALA A 86 1.61 12.64 8.78
CA ALA A 86 1.76 13.54 9.91
C ALA A 86 1.35 12.86 11.22
N THR A 87 0.24 12.15 11.23
CA THR A 87 -0.29 11.49 12.42
C THR A 87 0.04 10.00 12.49
N LYS A 88 0.54 9.44 11.37
CA LYS A 88 0.81 8.00 11.20
C LYS A 88 -0.44 7.13 11.39
N GLN A 89 -1.60 7.67 11.05
CA GLN A 89 -2.87 6.96 11.16
C GLN A 89 -3.30 6.38 9.83
N VAL A 90 -3.86 5.18 9.89
CA VAL A 90 -4.43 4.47 8.75
C VAL A 90 -5.94 4.47 8.89
N VAL A 91 -6.64 4.81 7.81
CA VAL A 91 -8.10 4.77 7.74
C VAL A 91 -8.50 3.95 6.52
N GLY A 92 -9.42 3.03 6.71
CA GLY A 92 -9.96 2.32 5.57
C GLY A 92 -10.59 0.98 5.88
N PRO A 93 -11.19 0.39 4.83
CA PRO A 93 -11.21 0.95 3.48
C PRO A 93 -12.13 2.18 3.38
N VAL A 94 -11.62 3.24 2.75
CA VAL A 94 -12.41 4.46 2.50
C VAL A 94 -13.24 4.33 1.22
N MET A 95 -12.84 3.43 0.33
CA MET A 95 -13.57 3.08 -0.87
C MET A 95 -13.36 1.60 -1.15
N ARG A 96 -14.45 0.83 -1.23
CA ARG A 96 -14.41 -0.58 -1.60
C ARG A 96 -14.63 -0.75 -3.10
N VAL A 97 -13.94 -1.73 -3.70
CA VAL A 97 -14.10 -2.07 -5.11
C VAL A 97 -14.37 -3.55 -5.27
N THR A 98 -15.03 -3.92 -6.38
CA THR A 98 -15.38 -5.33 -6.64
C THR A 98 -14.23 -6.12 -7.25
N GLY A 99 -13.23 -5.44 -7.78
CA GLY A 99 -12.03 -6.07 -8.36
C GLY A 99 -10.78 -5.69 -7.56
N ASN A 100 -9.63 -5.72 -8.24
CA ASN A 100 -8.37 -5.33 -7.65
C ASN A 100 -8.11 -3.83 -7.86
N PRO A 101 -7.83 -3.05 -6.80
CA PRO A 101 -7.49 -1.65 -6.93
C PRO A 101 -6.04 -1.51 -7.44
N CYS A 102 -5.87 -1.46 -8.74
CA CYS A 102 -4.55 -1.53 -9.37
C CYS A 102 -4.03 -0.17 -9.84
N TYR A 103 -4.83 0.89 -9.73
CA TYR A 103 -4.40 2.23 -10.18
C TYR A 103 -5.14 3.31 -9.39
N PHE A 104 -4.42 4.37 -9.07
CA PHE A 104 -4.99 5.56 -8.45
C PHE A 104 -4.33 6.81 -9.03
N HIS A 105 -5.13 7.79 -9.37
CA HIS A 105 -4.64 9.09 -9.80
C HIS A 105 -5.54 10.19 -9.24
N SER A 106 -4.92 11.20 -8.64
CA SER A 106 -5.63 12.37 -8.11
C SER A 106 -5.49 13.54 -9.07
N PHE A 107 -6.60 14.18 -9.40
CA PHE A 107 -6.63 15.41 -10.17
C PHE A 107 -6.59 16.66 -9.29
N ALA A 108 -6.59 16.50 -7.98
CA ALA A 108 -6.43 17.62 -7.04
C ALA A 108 -4.99 18.15 -7.08
N LYS A 109 -4.88 19.46 -6.99
CA LYS A 109 -3.57 20.13 -6.94
C LYS A 109 -3.13 20.37 -5.52
#